data_97334b3626ecaee0c7cfecf67bfa7b9e
#
_entry.id   97334b3626ecaee0c7cfecf67bfa7b9e
#
_cell.length_a   1.000
_cell.length_b   1.000
_cell.length_c   1.000
_cell.angle_alpha   90.00
_cell.angle_beta   90.00
_cell.angle_gamma   90.00
#
_symmetry.space_group_name_H-M   'P 1'
#
loop_
_entity.id
_entity.type
_entity.pdbx_description
1 polymer ?
#
loop_
_entity_poly.entity_id
_entity_poly.type
_entity_poly.pdbx_seq_one_letter_code
_entity_poly.pdbx_strand_id
1 'polypeptide(L)'
;MSDITFEWDERKGSLNERKHNVSFEEAQTVFTDERALFINDPDHSKDEDRFILLGLSNRLRVLLVSHCYREGERVIRIISARKATPSEQKQYWNRW
;
A
#
# COMPACT_ATOMS: atom_id res chain seq x y z
N MET A 1 -13.76 -12.58 12.53
CA MET A 1 -13.86 -11.57 11.50
C MET A 1 -13.02 -10.36 11.87
N SER A 2 -12.22 -9.89 10.98
CA SER A 2 -11.32 -8.79 11.34
C SER A 2 -12.05 -7.47 11.25
N ASP A 3 -11.80 -6.62 12.23
CA ASP A 3 -12.34 -5.26 12.26
C ASP A 3 -11.28 -4.28 11.80
N ILE A 4 -10.59 -4.63 10.72
CA ILE A 4 -9.54 -3.79 10.19
C ILE A 4 -10.17 -2.56 9.55
N THR A 5 -9.67 -1.40 9.94
CA THR A 5 -10.06 -0.14 9.33
C THR A 5 -8.86 0.53 8.71
N PHE A 6 -9.13 1.43 7.80
CA PHE A 6 -8.08 2.19 7.13
C PHE A 6 -8.18 3.65 7.54
N GLU A 7 -7.03 4.29 7.64
CA GLU A 7 -7.00 5.73 7.88
C GLU A 7 -5.88 6.35 7.08
N TRP A 8 -5.98 7.64 6.84
CA TRP A 8 -4.92 8.41 6.23
C TRP A 8 -5.18 9.88 6.41
N ASP A 9 -4.14 10.67 6.19
CA ASP A 9 -4.25 12.12 6.19
C ASP A 9 -4.80 12.55 4.83
N GLU A 10 -5.94 13.24 4.84
CA GLU A 10 -6.60 13.62 3.58
C GLU A 10 -5.73 14.52 2.71
N ARG A 11 -4.96 15.39 3.33
CA ARG A 11 -4.08 16.26 2.59
C ARG A 11 -2.99 15.46 1.86
N LYS A 12 -2.41 14.49 2.56
CA LYS A 12 -1.42 13.62 1.95
C LYS A 12 -2.03 12.77 0.84
N GLY A 13 -3.27 12.33 1.03
CA GLY A 13 -3.98 11.59 0.00
C GLY A 13 -4.14 12.40 -1.28
N SER A 14 -4.53 13.66 -1.14
CA SER A 14 -4.71 14.54 -2.29
C SER A 14 -3.38 14.80 -3.00
N LEU A 15 -2.32 15.04 -2.23
CA LEU A 15 -1.00 15.26 -2.81
C LEU A 15 -0.48 14.02 -3.51
N ASN A 16 -0.74 12.86 -2.93
CA ASN A 16 -0.34 11.59 -3.52
C ASN A 16 -1.02 11.37 -4.87
N GLU A 17 -2.32 11.66 -4.92
CA GLU A 17 -3.07 11.48 -6.15
C GLU A 17 -2.58 12.40 -7.24
N ARG A 18 -2.27 13.64 -6.91
CA ARG A 18 -1.69 14.58 -7.88
C ARG A 18 -0.34 14.10 -8.40
N LYS A 19 0.48 13.59 -7.50
CA LYS A 19 1.85 13.21 -7.86
C LYS A 19 1.91 11.90 -8.60
N HIS A 20 1.12 10.92 -8.20
CA HIS A 20 1.23 9.55 -8.70
C HIS A 20 0.01 9.06 -9.44
N ASN A 21 -1.06 9.84 -9.49
CA ASN A 21 -2.32 9.45 -10.11
C ASN A 21 -2.90 8.19 -9.45
N VAL A 22 -2.69 8.06 -8.16
CA VAL A 22 -3.20 6.95 -7.35
C VAL A 22 -3.82 7.54 -6.09
N SER A 23 -5.11 7.28 -5.88
CA SER A 23 -5.80 7.71 -4.67
C SER A 23 -5.55 6.71 -3.55
N PHE A 24 -5.69 7.16 -2.31
CA PHE A 24 -5.59 6.25 -1.18
C PHE A 24 -6.81 5.32 -1.12
N GLU A 25 -7.94 5.74 -1.66
CA GLU A 25 -9.09 4.85 -1.79
C GLU A 25 -8.77 3.64 -2.68
N GLU A 26 -8.08 3.90 -3.79
CA GLU A 26 -7.66 2.79 -4.64
C GLU A 26 -6.58 1.94 -3.94
N ALA A 27 -5.64 2.60 -3.27
CA ALA A 27 -4.57 1.90 -2.55
C ALA A 27 -5.14 0.93 -1.51
N GLN A 28 -6.21 1.32 -0.86
CA GLN A 28 -6.87 0.48 0.13
C GLN A 28 -7.28 -0.87 -0.45
N THR A 29 -7.71 -0.89 -1.70
CA THR A 29 -8.20 -2.12 -2.33
C THR A 29 -7.10 -3.17 -2.53
N VAL A 30 -5.85 -2.75 -2.53
CA VAL A 30 -4.72 -3.68 -2.70
C VAL A 30 -4.65 -4.67 -1.53
N PHE A 31 -5.17 -4.28 -0.37
CA PHE A 31 -5.14 -5.13 0.82
C PHE A 31 -6.11 -6.31 0.74
N THR A 32 -6.97 -6.34 -0.27
CA THR A 32 -7.84 -7.50 -0.50
C THR A 32 -7.26 -8.46 -1.54
N ASP A 33 -6.12 -8.13 -2.11
CA ASP A 33 -5.46 -9.00 -3.09
C ASP A 33 -4.71 -10.10 -2.34
N GLU A 34 -5.19 -11.33 -2.47
CA GLU A 34 -4.62 -12.47 -1.75
C GLU A 34 -3.20 -12.81 -2.21
N ARG A 35 -2.78 -12.29 -3.34
CA ARG A 35 -1.46 -12.57 -3.88
C ARG A 35 -0.50 -11.40 -3.73
N ALA A 36 -0.89 -10.40 -2.95
CA ALA A 36 -0.03 -9.26 -2.71
C ALA A 36 1.24 -9.69 -1.97
N LEU A 37 2.32 -9.00 -2.28
CA LEU A 37 3.63 -9.23 -1.65
C LEU A 37 3.81 -8.25 -0.51
N PHE A 38 4.06 -8.78 0.67
CA PHE A 38 4.28 -7.96 1.86
C PHE A 38 5.78 -7.86 2.13
N ILE A 39 6.31 -6.65 2.21
CA ILE A 39 7.75 -6.41 2.37
C ILE A 39 7.97 -5.38 3.47
N ASN A 40 9.01 -5.58 4.29
CA ASN A 40 9.43 -4.54 5.24
C ASN A 40 10.10 -3.42 4.45
N ASP A 41 9.84 -2.18 4.85
CA ASP A 41 10.50 -1.04 4.23
C ASP A 41 11.83 -0.80 4.96
N PRO A 42 12.97 -1.18 4.35
CA PRO A 42 14.25 -1.07 5.04
C PRO A 42 14.70 0.37 5.28
N ASP A 43 14.18 1.30 4.50
CA ASP A 43 14.62 2.70 4.59
C ASP A 43 13.99 3.43 5.76
N HIS A 44 12.91 2.93 6.31
CA HIS A 44 12.15 3.63 7.34
C HIS A 44 11.93 2.79 8.59
N SER A 45 12.69 1.72 8.76
CA SER A 45 12.46 0.80 9.87
C SER A 45 12.93 1.35 11.23
N LYS A 46 13.68 2.46 11.23
CA LYS A 46 14.23 3.00 12.46
C LYS A 46 13.24 3.86 13.26
N ASP A 47 12.43 4.65 12.56
CA ASP A 47 11.58 5.62 13.21
C ASP A 47 10.17 5.11 13.44
N GLU A 48 9.68 4.29 12.54
CA GLU A 48 8.41 3.60 12.71
C GLU A 48 8.43 2.39 11.79
N ASP A 49 7.65 1.40 12.17
CA ASP A 49 7.57 0.18 11.37
C ASP A 49 6.73 0.45 10.12
N ARG A 50 7.39 0.69 9.02
CA ARG A 50 6.74 0.87 7.74
C ARG A 50 6.87 -0.39 6.91
N PHE A 51 5.80 -0.69 6.22
CA PHE A 51 5.71 -1.87 5.38
C PHE A 51 5.24 -1.48 4.00
N ILE A 52 5.60 -2.33 3.04
CA ILE A 52 5.21 -2.12 1.65
C ILE A 52 4.36 -3.30 1.23
N LEU A 53 3.22 -3.00 0.61
CA LEU A 53 2.39 -4.02 0.01
C LEU A 53 2.39 -3.80 -1.50
N LEU A 54 2.83 -4.81 -2.24
CA LEU A 54 2.86 -4.77 -3.70
C LEU A 54 1.73 -5.68 -4.19
N GLY A 55 0.71 -5.09 -4.80
CA GLY A 55 -0.43 -5.89 -5.20
C GLY A 55 -1.33 -5.20 -6.19
N LEU A 56 -2.36 -5.91 -6.61
CA LEU A 56 -3.29 -5.47 -7.65
C LEU A 56 -4.47 -4.73 -7.03
N SER A 57 -4.76 -3.55 -7.57
CA SER A 57 -5.87 -2.75 -7.10
C SER A 57 -7.17 -3.12 -7.82
N ASN A 58 -8.28 -2.56 -7.33
CA ASN A 58 -9.59 -2.77 -7.96
C ASN A 58 -9.67 -2.16 -9.37
N ARG A 59 -8.70 -1.33 -9.75
CA ARG A 59 -8.61 -0.80 -11.11
C ARG A 59 -7.63 -1.58 -11.96
N LEU A 60 -7.21 -2.76 -11.48
CA LEU A 60 -6.33 -3.68 -12.18
C LEU A 60 -4.96 -3.08 -12.45
N ARG A 61 -4.48 -2.27 -11.53
CA ARG A 61 -3.14 -1.72 -11.58
C ARG A 61 -2.32 -2.29 -10.44
N VAL A 62 -1.07 -2.67 -10.71
CA VAL A 62 -0.17 -3.13 -9.67
C VAL A 62 0.39 -1.90 -8.96
N LEU A 63 0.12 -1.79 -7.67
CA LEU A 63 0.51 -0.64 -6.87
C LEU A 63 1.47 -1.06 -5.77
N LEU A 64 2.29 -0.09 -5.37
CA LEU A 64 3.16 -0.24 -4.22
C LEU A 64 2.62 0.70 -3.14
N VAL A 65 2.16 0.14 -2.04
CA VAL A 65 1.50 0.90 -0.98
C VAL A 65 2.33 0.85 0.28
N SER A 66 2.78 2.03 0.71
CA SER A 66 3.52 2.18 1.96
C SER A 66 2.53 2.44 3.08
N HIS A 67 2.66 1.71 4.17
CA HIS A 67 1.68 1.80 5.26
C HIS A 67 2.32 1.40 6.58
N CYS A 68 1.61 1.68 7.67
CA CYS A 68 1.99 1.20 8.99
C CYS A 68 0.73 0.74 9.71
N TYR A 69 0.92 0.08 10.86
CA TYR A 69 -0.19 -0.43 11.66
C TYR A 69 -0.31 0.37 12.93
N ARG A 70 -1.54 0.54 13.38
CA ARG A 70 -1.84 1.21 14.63
C ARG A 70 -2.86 0.39 15.40
N GLU A 71 -2.95 0.64 16.70
CA GLU A 71 -3.93 0.01 17.59
C GLU A 71 -3.89 -1.51 17.50
N GLY A 72 -2.70 -2.07 17.65
CA GLY A 72 -2.55 -3.51 17.67
C GLY A 72 -2.91 -4.16 16.35
N GLU A 73 -2.56 -3.50 15.25
CA GLU A 73 -2.78 -3.99 13.90
C GLU A 73 -4.24 -3.97 13.46
N ARG A 74 -5.07 -3.24 14.18
CA ARG A 74 -6.48 -3.09 13.78
C ARG A 74 -6.67 -1.97 12.78
N VAL A 75 -5.75 -1.02 12.76
CA VAL A 75 -5.83 0.13 11.88
C VAL A 75 -4.63 0.10 10.95
N ILE A 76 -4.91 0.19 9.66
CA ILE A 76 -3.86 0.33 8.64
C ILE A 76 -3.83 1.79 8.23
N ARG A 77 -2.69 2.43 8.49
CA ARG A 77 -2.52 3.82 8.08
C ARG A 77 -1.75 3.86 6.77
N ILE A 78 -2.40 4.34 5.73
CA ILE A 78 -1.78 4.47 4.41
C ILE A 78 -0.93 5.73 4.38
N ILE A 79 0.31 5.59 3.93
CA ILE A 79 1.29 6.68 3.92
C ILE A 79 1.53 7.19 2.52
N SER A 80 1.67 6.29 1.55
CA SER A 80 1.87 6.66 0.15
C SER A 80 1.51 5.48 -0.75
N ALA A 81 1.23 5.79 -2.01
CA ALA A 81 0.91 4.77 -2.98
C ALA A 81 1.34 5.25 -4.36
N ARG A 82 1.90 4.34 -5.14
CA ARG A 82 2.29 4.64 -6.51
C ARG A 82 2.17 3.40 -7.37
N LYS A 83 2.20 3.61 -8.67
CA LYS A 83 2.20 2.47 -9.59
C LYS A 83 3.55 1.76 -9.50
N ALA A 84 3.50 0.45 -9.62
CA ALA A 84 4.70 -0.38 -9.61
C ALA A 84 5.54 -0.09 -10.86
N THR A 85 6.86 -0.12 -10.69
CA THR A 85 7.78 -0.05 -11.82
C THR A 85 7.69 -1.35 -12.62
N PRO A 86 8.21 -1.38 -13.86
CA PRO A 86 8.23 -2.64 -14.62
C PRO A 86 8.91 -3.79 -13.87
N SER A 87 9.98 -3.48 -13.16
CA SER A 87 10.70 -4.49 -12.37
C SER A 87 9.83 -5.01 -11.23
N GLU A 88 9.13 -4.12 -10.55
CA GLU A 88 8.23 -4.50 -9.46
C GLU A 88 7.05 -5.30 -9.98
N GLN A 89 6.53 -4.94 -11.14
CA GLN A 89 5.44 -5.71 -11.74
C GLN A 89 5.88 -7.12 -12.06
N LYS A 90 7.11 -7.28 -12.53
CA LYS A 90 7.65 -8.61 -12.77
C LYS A 90 7.69 -9.44 -11.50
N GLN A 91 8.14 -8.83 -10.40
CA GLN A 91 8.16 -9.52 -9.12
C GLN A 91 6.77 -10.01 -8.72
N TYR A 92 5.78 -9.15 -8.91
CA TYR A 92 4.41 -9.50 -8.56
C TYR A 92 3.90 -10.65 -9.41
N TRP A 93 4.02 -10.52 -10.74
CA TRP A 93 3.45 -11.51 -11.66
C TRP A 93 4.21 -12.83 -11.67
N ASN A 94 5.52 -12.81 -11.42
CA ASN A 94 6.32 -14.03 -11.49
C ASN A 94 6.12 -14.97 -10.31
N ARG A 95 5.35 -14.56 -9.33
CA ARG A 95 5.07 -15.43 -8.19
C ARG A 95 3.96 -16.43 -8.46
N TRP A 96 3.33 -16.30 -9.56
CA TRP A 96 2.11 -17.07 -9.87
C TRP A 96 2.40 -18.37 -10.62
#